data_054316c30bf8e7a9842153830a2540dd
#
_entry.id   054316c30bf8e7a9842153830a2540dd
#
_cell.length_a   1.000
_cell.length_b   1.000
_cell.length_c   1.000
_cell.angle_alpha   90.00
_cell.angle_beta   90.00
_cell.angle_gamma   90.00
#
_symmetry.space_group_name_H-M   'P 1'
#
loop_
_entity.id
_entity.type
_entity.pdbx_description
1 polymer ?
#
loop_
_entity_poly.entity_id
_entity_poly.type
_entity_poly.pdbx_seq_one_letter_code
_entity_poly.pdbx_strand_id
1 'polypeptide(L)'
;MTLRRMFPHSKASAFSPRRAPRSLLTALAGACLVVLAALAGAGVVLIGGAAPAAAKTRAVVIMYHRFGESRYPSTNVTLEQFEAHLRELSSGGYRVMALADIIDALLGAKTLPDRAVGLSIDDAFLSVYTEAWPRLKKAGFPFTLFIATGAVDRKQSGYMNWDQIREMARAGVAIGSHTETHLHMPDADDTRNRGELERSNKRFEEELGQRPSLIAYPYGESSLAVHTVVKEARFAAAFGQHSGAIGSGGNIFDLPRFAMNESYGGLPRFKLTANALPLPVIDITPADPMIGANNPPAMGFTITGPVKGLNRLSCFSSHDGRARLERLGQRRIEIRVKKAFPKGRTRVNCTLPVGDGRWYWFGRQFYRPK
;
A
#
# COMPACT_ATOMS: atom_id res chain seq x y z
N MET A 1 -15.61 -55.17 -32.85
CA MET A 1 -16.57 -55.99 -32.10
C MET A 1 -17.53 -55.08 -31.38
N THR A 2 -18.71 -55.05 -31.90
CA THR A 2 -19.93 -54.29 -31.64
C THR A 2 -20.61 -54.66 -30.33
N LEU A 3 -21.28 -53.69 -29.69
CA LEU A 3 -22.58 -53.76 -29.00
C LEU A 3 -22.74 -52.53 -28.11
N ARG A 4 -23.48 -51.55 -28.45
CA ARG A 4 -24.88 -51.13 -28.49
C ARG A 4 -25.77 -51.70 -27.37
N ARG A 5 -26.43 -50.76 -26.66
CA ARG A 5 -27.83 -50.65 -26.19
C ARG A 5 -27.86 -50.04 -24.76
N MET A 6 -28.83 -49.26 -24.30
CA MET A 6 -30.11 -48.73 -24.83
C MET A 6 -30.64 -47.77 -23.73
N PHE A 7 -31.27 -46.65 -24.11
CA PHE A 7 -32.13 -45.85 -23.23
C PHE A 7 -33.41 -46.55 -22.82
N PRO A 8 -34.15 -46.14 -21.81
CA PRO A 8 -35.48 -45.65 -22.14
C PRO A 8 -35.89 -44.29 -21.50
N HIS A 9 -36.75 -43.61 -22.25
CA HIS A 9 -37.58 -42.47 -21.88
C HIS A 9 -38.69 -42.81 -20.91
N SER A 10 -39.16 -41.84 -20.11
CA SER A 10 -40.60 -41.69 -19.72
C SER A 10 -40.75 -40.33 -19.05
N LYS A 11 -41.46 -39.49 -19.58
CA LYS A 11 -42.86 -39.06 -19.77
C LYS A 11 -43.18 -37.82 -18.94
N ALA A 12 -43.54 -36.78 -19.67
CA ALA A 12 -44.15 -35.55 -19.20
C ALA A 12 -45.58 -35.81 -18.66
N SER A 13 -46.00 -34.99 -17.72
CA SER A 13 -47.41 -34.80 -17.41
C SER A 13 -47.66 -33.32 -17.18
N ALA A 14 -48.46 -32.75 -18.03
CA ALA A 14 -49.00 -31.41 -18.00
C ALA A 14 -50.29 -31.43 -17.15
N PHE A 15 -50.50 -30.38 -16.38
CA PHE A 15 -51.85 -30.07 -15.90
C PHE A 15 -52.10 -28.56 -15.99
N SER A 16 -53.20 -28.22 -16.64
CA SER A 16 -53.68 -26.89 -17.05
C SER A 16 -54.77 -26.40 -16.09
N PRO A 17 -55.29 -25.17 -16.23
CA PRO A 17 -55.73 -24.29 -15.15
C PRO A 17 -57.26 -24.35 -14.95
N ARG A 18 -57.73 -23.88 -13.78
CA ARG A 18 -59.17 -23.60 -13.54
C ARG A 18 -59.40 -22.15 -13.18
N ARG A 19 -60.37 -21.55 -13.96
CA ARG A 19 -60.98 -20.23 -13.86
C ARG A 19 -62.10 -20.18 -12.82
N ALA A 20 -62.16 -19.07 -12.13
CA ALA A 20 -63.30 -18.19 -11.75
C ALA A 20 -64.50 -18.76 -10.93
N PRO A 21 -65.33 -17.93 -10.24
CA PRO A 21 -66.11 -16.81 -10.85
C PRO A 21 -66.26 -15.53 -10.01
N ARG A 22 -66.80 -14.52 -10.71
CA ARG A 22 -67.25 -13.21 -10.27
C ARG A 22 -68.69 -13.30 -9.64
N SER A 23 -69.02 -12.40 -8.69
CA SER A 23 -70.36 -11.77 -8.48
C SER A 23 -70.14 -10.55 -7.55
N LEU A 24 -70.37 -9.35 -7.92
CA LEU A 24 -71.55 -8.49 -8.27
C LEU A 24 -72.31 -7.98 -7.09
N LEU A 25 -72.33 -6.61 -6.98
CA LEU A 25 -73.37 -5.69 -6.51
C LEU A 25 -73.63 -5.61 -4.99
N THR A 26 -73.77 -4.46 -4.34
CA THR A 26 -74.55 -3.24 -4.66
C THR A 26 -74.28 -2.13 -3.66
N ALA A 27 -74.31 -0.90 -4.11
CA ALA A 27 -74.62 0.40 -3.66
C ALA A 27 -75.47 0.63 -2.38
N LEU A 28 -75.15 1.71 -1.68
CA LEU A 28 -76.11 2.83 -1.31
C LEU A 28 -75.45 3.79 -0.30
N ALA A 29 -75.21 5.01 -0.71
CA ALA A 29 -75.77 6.27 -0.29
C ALA A 29 -75.59 6.75 1.18
N GLY A 30 -74.92 7.88 1.29
CA GLY A 30 -75.44 9.10 1.94
C GLY A 30 -75.04 9.34 3.38
N ALA A 31 -74.24 10.36 3.62
CA ALA A 31 -74.57 11.50 4.47
C ALA A 31 -73.33 12.40 4.66
N CYS A 32 -73.52 13.69 4.37
CA CYS A 32 -72.63 14.80 4.71
C CYS A 32 -72.43 14.91 6.21
N LEU A 33 -71.15 15.09 6.61
CA LEU A 33 -70.89 15.86 7.86
C LEU A 33 -69.51 16.59 7.61
N VAL A 34 -69.66 17.92 7.60
CA VAL A 34 -68.57 18.90 7.64
C VAL A 34 -67.92 18.82 9.02
N VAL A 35 -66.70 18.53 9.13
CA VAL A 35 -65.87 18.74 10.33
C VAL A 35 -64.61 19.47 9.97
N LEU A 36 -64.37 20.57 10.63
CA LEU A 36 -63.28 21.51 10.50
C LEU A 36 -61.93 20.86 10.48
N ALA A 37 -61.13 21.28 9.51
CA ALA A 37 -59.69 20.97 9.42
C ALA A 37 -58.95 21.77 10.50
N ALA A 38 -58.45 21.09 11.52
CA ALA A 38 -57.36 21.60 12.35
C ALA A 38 -56.02 21.33 11.66
N LEU A 39 -55.39 22.41 11.21
CA LEU A 39 -54.01 22.39 10.69
C LEU A 39 -53.05 22.05 11.82
N ALA A 40 -52.71 20.78 11.98
CA ALA A 40 -51.51 20.35 12.70
C ALA A 40 -50.39 20.23 11.69
N GLY A 41 -49.57 21.28 11.58
CA GLY A 41 -48.32 21.25 10.80
C GLY A 41 -47.35 20.27 11.42
N ALA A 42 -47.32 19.02 10.91
CA ALA A 42 -46.26 18.10 11.18
C ALA A 42 -45.03 18.57 10.39
N GLY A 43 -44.15 19.33 11.04
CA GLY A 43 -42.85 19.64 10.52
C GLY A 43 -42.04 18.33 10.35
N VAL A 44 -41.93 17.86 9.12
CA VAL A 44 -40.99 16.81 8.78
C VAL A 44 -39.59 17.41 8.95
N VAL A 45 -39.00 17.22 10.12
CA VAL A 45 -37.59 17.46 10.32
C VAL A 45 -36.87 16.42 9.46
N LEU A 46 -36.49 16.82 8.26
CA LEU A 46 -35.48 16.10 7.47
C LEU A 46 -34.18 16.13 8.27
N ILE A 47 -33.99 15.13 9.14
CA ILE A 47 -32.67 14.83 9.67
C ILE A 47 -31.85 14.43 8.46
N GLY A 48 -31.23 15.40 7.81
CA GLY A 48 -30.20 15.18 6.82
C GLY A 48 -29.08 14.42 7.51
N GLY A 49 -29.13 13.08 7.47
CA GLY A 49 -28.04 12.26 7.86
C GLY A 49 -26.84 12.65 6.98
N ALA A 50 -25.92 13.43 7.54
CA ALA A 50 -24.64 13.62 6.93
C ALA A 50 -24.09 12.23 6.65
N ALA A 51 -24.01 11.85 5.38
CA ALA A 51 -23.34 10.61 5.00
C ALA A 51 -21.99 10.61 5.73
N PRO A 52 -21.64 9.55 6.45
CA PRO A 52 -20.35 9.50 7.13
C PRO A 52 -19.29 9.80 6.10
N ALA A 53 -18.52 10.86 6.32
CA ALA A 53 -17.38 11.18 5.45
C ALA A 53 -16.59 9.91 5.35
N ALA A 54 -16.47 9.34 4.14
CA ALA A 54 -15.79 8.08 3.91
C ALA A 54 -14.45 8.15 4.63
N ALA A 55 -14.27 7.30 5.63
CA ALA A 55 -13.07 7.29 6.46
C ALA A 55 -11.88 7.18 5.52
N LYS A 56 -11.05 8.24 5.44
CA LYS A 56 -9.94 8.31 4.49
C LYS A 56 -8.94 7.27 4.94
N THR A 57 -8.94 6.11 4.28
CA THR A 57 -7.95 5.06 4.50
C THR A 57 -6.57 5.63 4.23
N ARG A 58 -5.75 5.76 5.27
CA ARG A 58 -4.40 6.33 5.19
C ARG A 58 -3.49 5.68 6.21
N ALA A 59 -2.26 5.42 5.82
CA ALA A 59 -1.24 4.84 6.66
C ALA A 59 0.14 5.36 6.27
N VAL A 60 1.10 5.12 7.14
CA VAL A 60 2.53 5.29 6.86
C VAL A 60 3.19 3.93 7.02
N VAL A 61 4.13 3.59 6.15
CA VAL A 61 4.99 2.42 6.34
C VAL A 61 6.43 2.89 6.53
N ILE A 62 7.00 2.51 7.68
CA ILE A 62 8.40 2.75 8.01
C ILE A 62 9.21 1.54 7.56
N MET A 63 10.36 1.78 6.94
CA MET A 63 11.24 0.76 6.41
C MET A 63 12.61 0.82 7.09
N TYR A 64 13.08 -0.33 7.54
CA TYR A 64 14.41 -0.55 8.11
C TYR A 64 15.14 -1.66 7.36
N HIS A 65 16.46 -1.83 7.66
CA HIS A 65 17.26 -2.95 7.17
C HIS A 65 18.15 -3.51 8.28
N ARG A 66 19.09 -2.71 8.83
CA ARG A 66 20.10 -3.10 9.84
C ARG A 66 19.93 -2.32 11.14
N PHE A 67 20.42 -2.90 12.23
CA PHE A 67 20.29 -2.33 13.58
C PHE A 67 21.60 -2.45 14.35
N GLY A 68 22.19 -1.32 14.74
CA GLY A 68 23.43 -1.28 15.51
C GLY A 68 24.69 -1.68 14.73
N GLU A 69 24.63 -1.72 13.41
CA GLU A 69 25.74 -2.08 12.52
C GLU A 69 26.36 -0.83 11.87
N SER A 70 27.09 -0.01 12.64
CA SER A 70 27.65 1.28 12.22
C SER A 70 28.53 1.25 10.97
N ARG A 71 29.04 0.07 10.61
CA ARG A 71 29.80 -0.15 9.34
C ARG A 71 28.93 0.13 8.09
N TYR A 72 27.61 0.12 8.22
CA TYR A 72 26.67 0.25 7.11
C TYR A 72 25.68 1.41 7.29
N PRO A 73 26.14 2.66 7.47
CA PRO A 73 25.30 3.78 7.92
C PRO A 73 24.15 4.12 6.97
N SER A 74 24.26 3.75 5.68
CA SER A 74 23.21 3.98 4.67
C SER A 74 21.99 3.07 4.82
N THR A 75 22.13 1.94 5.49
CA THR A 75 21.06 0.95 5.74
C THR A 75 20.84 0.67 7.23
N ASN A 76 21.74 1.11 8.09
CA ASN A 76 21.70 0.94 9.53
C ASN A 76 20.93 2.06 10.23
N VAL A 77 20.22 1.72 11.31
CA VAL A 77 19.83 2.67 12.36
C VAL A 77 20.62 2.34 13.63
N THR A 78 21.05 3.35 14.38
CA THR A 78 21.65 3.06 15.69
C THR A 78 20.59 2.50 16.64
N LEU A 79 21.02 1.76 17.66
CA LEU A 79 20.07 1.22 18.63
C LEU A 79 19.36 2.33 19.39
N GLU A 80 20.03 3.44 19.67
CA GLU A 80 19.44 4.63 20.31
C GLU A 80 18.34 5.26 19.45
N GLN A 81 18.59 5.39 18.14
CA GLN A 81 17.58 5.85 17.19
C GLN A 81 16.37 4.91 17.18
N PHE A 82 16.63 3.60 17.06
CA PHE A 82 15.56 2.61 16.99
C PHE A 82 14.72 2.59 18.28
N GLU A 83 15.35 2.62 19.46
CA GLU A 83 14.65 2.70 20.74
C GLU A 83 13.85 3.99 20.90
N ALA A 84 14.39 5.13 20.40
CA ALA A 84 13.64 6.39 20.37
C ALA A 84 12.40 6.28 19.47
N HIS A 85 12.48 5.58 18.32
CA HIS A 85 11.32 5.31 17.44
C HIS A 85 10.28 4.44 18.15
N LEU A 86 10.69 3.38 18.85
CA LEU A 86 9.77 2.51 19.58
C LEU A 86 9.06 3.25 20.70
N ARG A 87 9.79 4.09 21.48
CA ARG A 87 9.18 4.94 22.52
C ARG A 87 8.16 5.91 21.91
N GLU A 88 8.50 6.56 20.79
CA GLU A 88 7.59 7.47 20.10
C GLU A 88 6.33 6.75 19.61
N LEU A 89 6.47 5.58 19.02
CA LEU A 89 5.32 4.78 18.57
C LEU A 89 4.41 4.36 19.73
N SER A 90 4.99 4.06 20.90
CA SER A 90 4.25 3.65 22.08
C SER A 90 3.48 4.82 22.73
N SER A 91 4.07 6.02 22.78
CA SER A 91 3.53 7.16 23.52
C SER A 91 2.91 8.27 22.66
N GLY A 92 3.22 8.30 21.36
CA GLY A 92 2.83 9.39 20.45
C GLY A 92 1.43 9.26 19.83
N GLY A 93 0.60 8.31 20.30
CA GLY A 93 -0.78 8.12 19.82
C GLY A 93 -0.88 7.44 18.46
N TYR A 94 0.14 6.71 18.05
CA TYR A 94 0.14 5.90 16.82
C TYR A 94 -0.55 4.55 17.04
N ARG A 95 -1.00 3.96 15.94
CA ARG A 95 -1.50 2.59 15.88
C ARG A 95 -0.59 1.77 14.98
N VAL A 96 0.32 1.02 15.61
CA VAL A 96 1.18 0.09 14.88
C VAL A 96 0.37 -1.13 14.46
N MET A 97 0.34 -1.43 13.15
CA MET A 97 -0.54 -2.43 12.56
C MET A 97 0.25 -3.36 11.63
N ALA A 98 -0.23 -4.59 11.47
CA ALA A 98 0.29 -5.49 10.46
C ALA A 98 0.10 -4.91 9.05
N LEU A 99 1.08 -5.10 8.15
CA LEU A 99 0.95 -4.61 6.77
C LEU A 99 -0.25 -5.24 6.06
N ALA A 100 -0.57 -6.51 6.34
CA ALA A 100 -1.75 -7.17 5.76
C ALA A 100 -3.04 -6.42 6.10
N ASP A 101 -3.22 -5.98 7.36
CA ASP A 101 -4.41 -5.20 7.75
C ASP A 101 -4.48 -3.84 7.05
N ILE A 102 -3.32 -3.21 6.83
CA ILE A 102 -3.25 -1.94 6.07
C ILE A 102 -3.65 -2.19 4.62
N ILE A 103 -3.18 -3.28 4.00
CA ILE A 103 -3.52 -3.64 2.62
C ILE A 103 -5.01 -3.99 2.49
N ASP A 104 -5.56 -4.79 3.40
CA ASP A 104 -7.00 -5.11 3.43
C ASP A 104 -7.85 -3.84 3.48
N ALA A 105 -7.44 -2.86 4.28
CA ALA A 105 -8.14 -1.59 4.36
C ALA A 105 -8.04 -0.75 3.07
N LEU A 106 -6.89 -0.79 2.39
CA LEU A 106 -6.73 -0.14 1.08
C LEU A 106 -7.62 -0.77 0.00
N LEU A 107 -7.82 -2.09 0.09
CA LEU A 107 -8.71 -2.85 -0.79
C LEU A 107 -10.20 -2.75 -0.40
N GLY A 108 -10.53 -1.97 0.63
CA GLY A 108 -11.90 -1.70 1.06
C GLY A 108 -12.47 -2.68 2.08
N ALA A 109 -11.70 -3.68 2.53
CA ALA A 109 -12.18 -4.68 3.48
C ALA A 109 -12.31 -4.15 4.93
N LYS A 110 -11.54 -3.11 5.28
CA LYS A 110 -11.48 -2.55 6.65
C LYS A 110 -11.30 -1.03 6.63
N THR A 111 -11.51 -0.39 7.76
CA THR A 111 -11.15 1.02 7.99
C THR A 111 -9.88 1.11 8.81
N LEU A 112 -9.05 2.12 8.58
CA LEU A 112 -7.86 2.38 9.39
C LEU A 112 -8.11 3.48 10.42
N PRO A 113 -7.55 3.33 11.63
CA PRO A 113 -7.50 4.41 12.60
C PRO A 113 -6.62 5.55 12.08
N ASP A 114 -6.78 6.74 12.64
CA ASP A 114 -5.81 7.82 12.40
C ASP A 114 -4.43 7.39 12.93
N ARG A 115 -3.37 7.90 12.30
CA ARG A 115 -1.96 7.55 12.63
C ARG A 115 -1.66 6.04 12.59
N ALA A 116 -2.28 5.30 11.63
CA ALA A 116 -1.91 3.93 11.35
C ALA A 116 -0.48 3.88 10.80
N VAL A 117 0.36 3.06 11.41
CA VAL A 117 1.78 2.88 11.04
C VAL A 117 2.07 1.40 10.86
N GLY A 118 2.58 1.03 9.69
CA GLY A 118 3.15 -0.29 9.43
C GLY A 118 4.66 -0.27 9.58
N LEU A 119 5.23 -1.37 10.05
CA LEU A 119 6.68 -1.55 10.12
C LEU A 119 7.12 -2.63 9.13
N SER A 120 8.17 -2.34 8.37
CA SER A 120 8.80 -3.28 7.45
C SER A 120 10.31 -3.31 7.64
N ILE A 121 10.91 -4.47 7.45
CA ILE A 121 12.36 -4.67 7.53
C ILE A 121 12.76 -5.49 6.30
N ASP A 122 13.76 -5.02 5.56
CA ASP A 122 14.23 -5.68 4.34
C ASP A 122 15.53 -6.46 4.59
N ASP A 123 15.83 -7.42 3.72
CA ASP A 123 17.09 -8.18 3.55
C ASP A 123 17.37 -9.31 4.55
N ALA A 124 16.64 -9.45 5.62
CA ALA A 124 16.87 -10.50 6.61
C ALA A 124 18.30 -10.53 7.20
N PHE A 125 18.89 -9.36 7.50
CA PHE A 125 20.19 -9.29 8.17
C PHE A 125 20.15 -9.86 9.59
N LEU A 126 21.27 -10.40 10.08
CA LEU A 126 21.35 -11.03 11.40
C LEU A 126 20.93 -10.08 12.53
N SER A 127 21.23 -8.78 12.41
CA SER A 127 20.83 -7.77 13.41
C SER A 127 19.31 -7.60 13.55
N VAL A 128 18.53 -8.06 12.58
CA VAL A 128 17.08 -8.11 12.73
C VAL A 128 16.68 -9.12 13.81
N TYR A 129 17.30 -10.30 13.81
CA TYR A 129 17.04 -11.35 14.78
C TYR A 129 17.62 -10.99 16.16
N THR A 130 18.85 -10.49 16.22
CA THR A 130 19.55 -10.25 17.48
C THR A 130 19.13 -8.95 18.17
N GLU A 131 18.80 -7.90 17.40
CA GLU A 131 18.58 -6.57 17.96
C GLU A 131 17.12 -6.08 17.78
N ALA A 132 16.58 -6.17 16.55
CA ALA A 132 15.27 -5.57 16.28
C ALA A 132 14.12 -6.41 16.83
N TRP A 133 14.10 -7.70 16.55
CA TRP A 133 13.00 -8.58 16.92
C TRP A 133 12.74 -8.64 18.44
N PRO A 134 13.73 -8.81 19.33
CA PRO A 134 13.48 -8.80 20.77
C PRO A 134 12.84 -7.50 21.26
N ARG A 135 13.23 -6.36 20.69
CA ARG A 135 12.71 -5.03 21.05
C ARG A 135 11.28 -4.84 20.52
N LEU A 136 11.01 -5.23 19.27
CA LEU A 136 9.67 -5.19 18.67
C LEU A 136 8.70 -6.12 19.40
N LYS A 137 9.13 -7.34 19.73
CA LYS A 137 8.36 -8.30 20.52
C LYS A 137 8.00 -7.75 21.89
N LYS A 138 8.97 -7.15 22.60
CA LYS A 138 8.74 -6.49 23.90
C LYS A 138 7.75 -5.33 23.78
N ALA A 139 7.79 -4.56 22.69
CA ALA A 139 6.87 -3.45 22.43
C ALA A 139 5.48 -3.90 21.96
N GLY A 140 5.30 -5.19 21.60
CA GLY A 140 4.06 -5.71 21.04
C GLY A 140 3.77 -5.18 19.62
N PHE A 141 4.80 -4.78 18.86
CA PHE A 141 4.64 -4.19 17.55
C PHE A 141 4.80 -5.22 16.43
N PRO A 142 3.76 -5.44 15.63
CA PRO A 142 3.85 -6.27 14.44
C PRO A 142 4.74 -5.61 13.38
N PHE A 143 5.44 -6.43 12.61
CA PHE A 143 6.21 -6.00 11.44
C PHE A 143 6.24 -7.09 10.38
N THR A 144 6.61 -6.71 9.16
CA THR A 144 6.84 -7.64 8.05
C THR A 144 8.32 -7.67 7.70
N LEU A 145 8.90 -8.86 7.64
CA LEU A 145 10.27 -9.10 7.22
C LEU A 145 10.27 -9.53 5.74
N PHE A 146 10.86 -8.73 4.86
CA PHE A 146 11.02 -9.03 3.45
C PHE A 146 12.36 -9.72 3.20
N ILE A 147 12.33 -10.93 2.64
CA ILE A 147 13.48 -11.82 2.56
C ILE A 147 13.88 -12.08 1.11
N ALA A 148 15.16 -11.85 0.78
CA ALA A 148 15.79 -12.35 -0.43
C ALA A 148 16.32 -13.77 -0.15
N THR A 149 15.61 -14.81 -0.63
CA THR A 149 15.83 -16.20 -0.22
C THR A 149 17.23 -16.71 -0.54
N GLY A 150 17.81 -16.31 -1.65
CA GLY A 150 19.12 -16.75 -2.07
C GLY A 150 20.27 -16.32 -1.14
N ALA A 151 20.14 -15.18 -0.43
CA ALA A 151 21.14 -14.78 0.57
C ALA A 151 21.14 -15.74 1.77
N VAL A 152 19.95 -16.16 2.20
CA VAL A 152 19.75 -17.11 3.30
C VAL A 152 20.25 -18.51 2.89
N ASP A 153 19.89 -18.98 1.69
CA ASP A 153 20.29 -20.29 1.17
C ASP A 153 21.81 -20.43 1.05
N ARG A 154 22.48 -19.37 0.60
CA ARG A 154 23.94 -19.34 0.53
C ARG A 154 24.62 -19.19 1.90
N LYS A 155 23.85 -19.10 2.99
CA LYS A 155 24.36 -18.86 4.36
C LYS A 155 25.33 -17.68 4.40
N GLN A 156 24.95 -16.59 3.71
CA GLN A 156 25.79 -15.42 3.57
C GLN A 156 26.07 -14.81 4.96
N SER A 157 27.32 -14.49 5.25
CA SER A 157 27.72 -13.89 6.51
C SER A 157 26.95 -12.59 6.79
N GLY A 158 26.48 -12.41 8.02
CA GLY A 158 25.68 -11.25 8.43
C GLY A 158 24.19 -11.34 8.10
N TYR A 159 23.74 -12.47 7.53
CA TYR A 159 22.31 -12.75 7.32
C TYR A 159 21.81 -13.80 8.32
N MET A 160 20.51 -13.81 8.54
CA MET A 160 19.83 -14.87 9.28
C MET A 160 19.90 -16.19 8.49
N ASN A 161 19.80 -17.31 9.20
CA ASN A 161 19.53 -18.62 8.62
C ASN A 161 18.02 -18.96 8.66
N TRP A 162 17.61 -20.05 8.00
CA TRP A 162 16.22 -20.48 7.96
C TRP A 162 15.67 -20.89 9.32
N ASP A 163 16.49 -21.41 10.27
CA ASP A 163 16.03 -21.75 11.61
C ASP A 163 15.54 -20.50 12.37
N GLN A 164 16.31 -19.42 12.30
CA GLN A 164 15.96 -18.12 12.89
C GLN A 164 14.69 -17.53 12.25
N ILE A 165 14.59 -17.62 10.91
CA ILE A 165 13.40 -17.15 10.19
C ILE A 165 12.17 -17.96 10.57
N ARG A 166 12.29 -19.30 10.65
CA ARG A 166 11.19 -20.17 11.11
C ARG A 166 10.77 -19.87 12.53
N GLU A 167 11.71 -19.59 13.42
CA GLU A 167 11.40 -19.20 14.81
C GLU A 167 10.59 -17.90 14.84
N MET A 168 11.02 -16.86 14.10
CA MET A 168 10.31 -15.59 14.00
C MET A 168 8.91 -15.77 13.41
N ALA A 169 8.77 -16.56 12.34
CA ALA A 169 7.48 -16.84 11.71
C ALA A 169 6.51 -17.57 12.65
N ARG A 170 6.98 -18.59 13.39
CA ARG A 170 6.17 -19.25 14.43
C ARG A 170 5.76 -18.32 15.59
N ALA A 171 6.58 -17.31 15.85
CA ALA A 171 6.27 -16.27 16.83
C ALA A 171 5.34 -15.17 16.28
N GLY A 172 4.83 -15.32 15.05
CA GLY A 172 3.85 -14.42 14.45
C GLY A 172 4.43 -13.26 13.64
N VAL A 173 5.73 -13.27 13.35
CA VAL A 173 6.33 -12.29 12.42
C VAL A 173 5.86 -12.58 11.00
N ALA A 174 5.26 -11.59 10.33
CA ALA A 174 4.86 -11.72 8.95
C ALA A 174 6.08 -11.75 8.01
N ILE A 175 6.08 -12.69 7.07
CA ILE A 175 7.15 -12.84 6.10
C ILE A 175 6.66 -12.33 4.73
N GLY A 176 7.49 -11.52 4.06
CA GLY A 176 7.30 -11.01 2.71
C GLY A 176 8.43 -11.45 1.78
N SER A 177 8.17 -11.39 0.48
CA SER A 177 9.18 -11.69 -0.55
C SER A 177 10.06 -10.47 -0.85
N HIS A 178 11.35 -10.71 -1.11
CA HIS A 178 12.30 -9.73 -1.64
C HIS A 178 13.06 -10.31 -2.84
N THR A 179 12.39 -11.16 -3.63
CA THR A 179 12.90 -12.00 -4.72
C THR A 179 13.85 -13.12 -4.25
N GLU A 180 14.46 -13.84 -5.17
CA GLU A 180 15.49 -14.83 -4.85
C GLU A 180 16.85 -14.16 -4.66
N THR A 181 17.35 -13.49 -5.70
CA THR A 181 18.75 -13.02 -5.76
C THR A 181 18.92 -11.55 -5.44
N HIS A 182 17.83 -10.83 -5.06
CA HIS A 182 17.85 -9.38 -4.84
C HIS A 182 18.29 -8.60 -6.11
N LEU A 183 17.76 -9.01 -7.28
CA LEU A 183 18.14 -8.43 -8.57
C LEU A 183 17.55 -7.04 -8.79
N HIS A 184 18.12 -6.29 -9.72
CA HIS A 184 17.51 -5.08 -10.29
C HIS A 184 16.40 -5.49 -11.27
N MET A 185 15.16 -5.65 -10.78
CA MET A 185 14.04 -6.17 -11.58
C MET A 185 13.79 -5.42 -12.90
N PRO A 186 13.88 -4.07 -12.98
CA PRO A 186 13.70 -3.36 -14.25
C PRO A 186 14.83 -3.57 -15.28
N ASP A 187 16.00 -4.07 -14.88
CA ASP A 187 17.09 -4.41 -15.80
C ASP A 187 16.94 -5.83 -16.37
N ALA A 188 16.07 -6.65 -15.78
CA ALA A 188 15.77 -8.00 -16.21
C ALA A 188 14.53 -8.06 -17.10
N ASP A 189 14.48 -9.03 -17.99
CA ASP A 189 13.28 -9.33 -18.75
C ASP A 189 12.19 -10.02 -17.89
N ASP A 190 11.00 -10.13 -18.42
CA ASP A 190 9.86 -10.73 -17.73
C ASP A 190 10.10 -12.20 -17.37
N THR A 191 10.79 -12.96 -18.23
CA THR A 191 11.09 -14.38 -18.01
C THR A 191 12.01 -14.55 -16.79
N ARG A 192 13.05 -13.72 -16.70
CA ARG A 192 13.96 -13.72 -15.57
C ARG A 192 13.23 -13.30 -14.28
N ASN A 193 12.42 -12.24 -14.35
CA ASN A 193 11.64 -11.77 -13.20
C ASN A 193 10.66 -12.83 -12.71
N ARG A 194 9.94 -13.52 -13.62
CA ARG A 194 9.04 -14.64 -13.25
C ARG A 194 9.82 -15.76 -12.55
N GLY A 195 10.97 -16.16 -13.10
CA GLY A 195 11.80 -17.20 -12.49
C GLY A 195 12.31 -16.85 -11.10
N GLU A 196 12.69 -15.59 -10.86
CA GLU A 196 13.07 -15.09 -9.52
C GLU A 196 11.94 -15.23 -8.50
N LEU A 197 10.72 -14.82 -8.89
CA LEU A 197 9.56 -14.89 -8.00
C LEU A 197 9.11 -16.33 -7.76
N GLU A 198 9.13 -17.17 -8.79
CA GLU A 198 8.75 -18.59 -8.70
C GLU A 198 9.69 -19.35 -7.77
N ARG A 199 11.02 -19.23 -7.96
CA ARG A 199 12.00 -19.90 -7.10
C ARG A 199 11.94 -19.38 -5.67
N SER A 200 11.81 -18.08 -5.47
CA SER A 200 11.61 -17.49 -4.14
C SER A 200 10.33 -18.01 -3.46
N ASN A 201 9.22 -18.03 -4.17
CA ASN A 201 7.93 -18.53 -3.63
C ASN A 201 8.00 -20.02 -3.28
N LYS A 202 8.59 -20.83 -4.15
CA LYS A 202 8.83 -22.26 -3.88
C LYS A 202 9.67 -22.45 -2.61
N ARG A 203 10.72 -21.63 -2.46
CA ARG A 203 11.60 -21.71 -1.29
C ARG A 203 10.86 -21.35 0.01
N PHE A 204 9.98 -20.35 -0.02
CA PHE A 204 9.12 -20.04 1.11
C PHE A 204 8.13 -21.19 1.45
N GLU A 205 7.57 -21.86 0.44
CA GLU A 205 6.72 -23.03 0.66
C GLU A 205 7.49 -24.17 1.34
N GLU A 206 8.71 -24.44 0.89
CA GLU A 206 9.59 -25.48 1.45
C GLU A 206 9.95 -25.20 2.91
N GLU A 207 10.28 -23.94 3.25
CA GLU A 207 10.79 -23.57 4.56
C GLU A 207 9.71 -23.16 5.58
N LEU A 208 8.61 -22.58 5.09
CA LEU A 208 7.58 -21.98 5.95
C LEU A 208 6.17 -22.55 5.72
N GLY A 209 6.01 -23.46 4.74
CA GLY A 209 4.72 -24.07 4.40
C GLY A 209 3.73 -23.13 3.67
N GLN A 210 4.15 -21.92 3.31
CA GLN A 210 3.27 -20.93 2.66
C GLN A 210 4.03 -19.91 1.85
N ARG A 211 3.36 -19.34 0.82
CA ARG A 211 3.86 -18.22 0.02
C ARG A 211 3.59 -16.89 0.71
N PRO A 212 4.51 -15.94 0.64
CA PRO A 212 4.22 -14.56 1.03
C PRO A 212 3.15 -13.93 0.13
N SER A 213 2.25 -13.15 0.74
CA SER A 213 1.26 -12.36 -0.01
C SER A 213 1.76 -10.96 -0.37
N LEU A 214 2.85 -10.51 0.24
CA LEU A 214 3.43 -9.19 0.05
C LEU A 214 4.86 -9.29 -0.49
N ILE A 215 5.23 -8.33 -1.33
CA ILE A 215 6.59 -8.21 -1.85
C ILE A 215 7.11 -6.78 -1.66
N ALA A 216 8.40 -6.64 -1.34
CA ALA A 216 9.13 -5.39 -1.50
C ALA A 216 10.09 -5.54 -2.70
N TYR A 217 10.11 -4.53 -3.57
CA TYR A 217 11.04 -4.54 -4.70
C TYR A 217 12.47 -4.32 -4.20
N PRO A 218 13.45 -5.13 -4.62
CA PRO A 218 14.86 -4.83 -4.38
C PRO A 218 15.20 -3.41 -4.80
N TYR A 219 15.90 -2.68 -3.94
CA TYR A 219 16.23 -1.26 -4.13
C TYR A 219 15.02 -0.34 -4.30
N GLY A 220 13.79 -0.83 -4.19
CA GLY A 220 12.54 -0.13 -4.49
C GLY A 220 12.36 0.16 -5.98
N GLU A 221 13.06 -0.53 -6.86
CA GLU A 221 13.08 -0.33 -8.31
C GLU A 221 11.95 -1.12 -8.97
N SER A 222 11.14 -0.45 -9.79
CA SER A 222 10.02 -1.06 -10.48
C SER A 222 9.78 -0.42 -11.86
N SER A 223 8.94 -1.08 -12.66
CA SER A 223 8.39 -0.62 -13.92
C SER A 223 6.97 -1.16 -14.07
N LEU A 224 6.21 -0.67 -15.05
CA LEU A 224 4.89 -1.23 -15.33
C LEU A 224 4.95 -2.72 -15.71
N ALA A 225 6.01 -3.14 -16.43
CA ALA A 225 6.24 -4.55 -16.76
C ALA A 225 6.48 -5.37 -15.47
N VAL A 226 7.33 -4.88 -14.56
CA VAL A 226 7.58 -5.52 -13.25
C VAL A 226 6.29 -5.61 -12.43
N HIS A 227 5.46 -4.54 -12.40
CA HIS A 227 4.16 -4.58 -11.70
C HIS A 227 3.25 -5.68 -12.25
N THR A 228 3.25 -5.87 -13.59
CA THR A 228 2.47 -6.93 -14.25
C THR A 228 2.94 -8.31 -13.81
N VAL A 229 4.24 -8.57 -13.85
CA VAL A 229 4.83 -9.85 -13.41
C VAL A 229 4.51 -10.16 -11.94
N VAL A 230 4.63 -9.16 -11.06
CA VAL A 230 4.33 -9.30 -9.62
C VAL A 230 2.83 -9.57 -9.39
N LYS A 231 1.95 -8.91 -10.13
CA LYS A 231 0.50 -9.17 -10.08
C LYS A 231 0.16 -10.59 -10.53
N GLU A 232 0.76 -11.05 -11.63
CA GLU A 232 0.57 -12.41 -12.15
C GLU A 232 1.12 -13.48 -11.20
N ALA A 233 2.18 -13.18 -10.46
CA ALA A 233 2.70 -14.02 -9.37
C ALA A 233 1.79 -14.04 -8.12
N ARG A 234 0.63 -13.35 -8.17
CA ARG A 234 -0.44 -13.32 -7.15
C ARG A 234 -0.04 -12.69 -5.81
N PHE A 235 0.88 -11.72 -5.83
CA PHE A 235 1.06 -10.87 -4.67
C PHE A 235 -0.13 -9.92 -4.51
N ALA A 236 -0.56 -9.68 -3.27
CA ALA A 236 -1.66 -8.77 -2.96
C ALA A 236 -1.24 -7.30 -3.06
N ALA A 237 0.02 -7.00 -2.75
CA ALA A 237 0.58 -5.65 -2.82
C ALA A 237 2.11 -5.69 -2.93
N ALA A 238 2.68 -4.59 -3.44
CA ALA A 238 4.12 -4.42 -3.58
C ALA A 238 4.60 -3.05 -3.07
N PHE A 239 5.76 -3.04 -2.42
CA PHE A 239 6.34 -1.87 -1.78
C PHE A 239 7.61 -1.42 -2.49
N GLY A 240 7.66 -0.12 -2.81
CA GLY A 240 8.87 0.57 -3.23
C GLY A 240 9.72 1.08 -2.06
N GLN A 241 10.71 1.93 -2.38
CA GLN A 241 11.55 2.63 -1.39
C GLN A 241 11.48 4.17 -1.54
N HIS A 242 10.47 4.68 -2.25
CA HIS A 242 10.19 6.10 -2.32
C HIS A 242 9.41 6.54 -1.07
N SER A 243 9.73 7.73 -0.60
CA SER A 243 9.07 8.29 0.59
C SER A 243 7.65 8.76 0.26
N GLY A 244 6.70 8.44 1.13
CA GLY A 244 5.32 8.89 0.98
C GLY A 244 4.40 8.23 2.00
N ALA A 245 3.23 8.80 2.20
CA ALA A 245 2.16 8.15 2.95
C ALA A 245 1.23 7.42 1.98
N ILE A 246 0.66 6.32 2.44
CA ILE A 246 -0.27 5.48 1.69
C ILE A 246 -1.69 6.02 1.86
N GLY A 247 -2.44 6.06 0.78
CA GLY A 247 -3.86 6.46 0.77
C GLY A 247 -4.68 5.74 -0.28
N SER A 248 -6.01 5.83 -0.16
CA SER A 248 -6.93 5.26 -1.15
C SER A 248 -6.66 5.84 -2.54
N GLY A 249 -6.69 4.99 -3.56
CA GLY A 249 -6.51 5.38 -4.98
C GLY A 249 -5.07 5.37 -5.47
N GLY A 250 -4.09 5.04 -4.62
CA GLY A 250 -2.71 4.77 -5.05
C GLY A 250 -2.58 3.42 -5.76
N ASN A 251 -1.47 3.24 -6.51
CA ASN A 251 -1.14 1.95 -7.09
C ASN A 251 -0.71 0.98 -5.99
N ILE A 252 -1.49 -0.08 -5.77
CA ILE A 252 -1.23 -1.12 -4.76
C ILE A 252 0.09 -1.88 -5.04
N PHE A 253 0.59 -1.84 -6.27
CA PHE A 253 1.87 -2.44 -6.67
C PHE A 253 3.02 -1.42 -6.73
N ASP A 254 2.86 -0.22 -6.14
CA ASP A 254 3.91 0.79 -6.02
C ASP A 254 3.73 1.61 -4.73
N LEU A 255 3.62 0.93 -3.58
CA LEU A 255 3.34 1.56 -2.30
C LEU A 255 4.61 2.19 -1.70
N PRO A 256 4.53 3.45 -1.24
CA PRO A 256 5.68 4.14 -0.65
C PRO A 256 5.99 3.65 0.76
N ARG A 257 7.27 3.81 1.16
CA ARG A 257 7.75 3.59 2.52
C ARG A 257 8.76 4.67 2.92
N PHE A 258 8.80 5.04 4.18
CA PHE A 258 9.82 5.95 4.70
C PHE A 258 11.01 5.16 5.22
N ALA A 259 12.13 5.24 4.49
CA ALA A 259 13.38 4.61 4.91
C ALA A 259 13.99 5.31 6.11
N MET A 260 14.43 4.51 7.10
CA MET A 260 15.20 4.92 8.26
C MET A 260 16.62 4.36 8.15
N ASN A 261 17.60 5.24 8.32
CA ASN A 261 19.01 4.90 8.44
C ASN A 261 19.69 5.93 9.34
N GLU A 262 20.98 5.85 9.58
CA GLU A 262 21.65 6.76 10.53
C GLU A 262 21.43 8.25 10.18
N SER A 263 21.49 8.62 8.88
CA SER A 263 21.26 9.99 8.44
C SER A 263 19.80 10.42 8.49
N TYR A 264 18.88 9.47 8.34
CA TYR A 264 17.43 9.72 8.25
C TYR A 264 16.62 9.13 9.41
N GLY A 265 17.27 8.60 10.43
CA GLY A 265 16.66 8.02 11.63
C GLY A 265 16.53 8.97 12.82
N GLY A 266 16.85 10.25 12.68
CA GLY A 266 16.68 11.22 13.79
C GLY A 266 15.20 11.35 14.19
N LEU A 267 14.93 11.43 15.51
CA LEU A 267 13.58 11.46 16.07
C LEU A 267 12.68 12.57 15.49
N PRO A 268 13.15 13.81 15.21
CA PRO A 268 12.31 14.84 14.61
C PRO A 268 11.80 14.43 13.21
N ARG A 269 12.68 13.81 12.38
CA ARG A 269 12.27 13.31 11.06
C ARG A 269 11.34 12.11 11.19
N PHE A 270 11.59 11.21 12.13
CA PHE A 270 10.70 10.07 12.40
C PHE A 270 9.28 10.56 12.73
N LYS A 271 9.12 11.51 13.65
CA LYS A 271 7.83 12.13 13.98
C LYS A 271 7.15 12.75 12.76
N LEU A 272 7.91 13.49 11.96
CA LEU A 272 7.39 14.10 10.74
C LEU A 272 6.85 13.06 9.76
N THR A 273 7.59 11.99 9.51
CA THR A 273 7.21 10.94 8.56
C THR A 273 6.08 10.06 9.09
N ALA A 274 6.10 9.66 10.37
CA ALA A 274 5.05 8.86 11.00
C ALA A 274 3.70 9.59 11.06
N ASN A 275 3.70 10.93 10.99
CA ASN A 275 2.50 11.77 10.93
C ASN A 275 2.13 12.21 9.51
N ALA A 276 2.84 11.76 8.48
CA ALA A 276 2.58 12.18 7.11
C ALA A 276 1.19 11.77 6.62
N LEU A 277 0.67 12.56 5.70
CA LEU A 277 -0.61 12.34 5.02
C LEU A 277 -0.36 12.07 3.54
N PRO A 278 -1.13 11.18 2.90
CA PRO A 278 -1.03 11.00 1.46
C PRO A 278 -1.55 12.26 0.76
N LEU A 279 -0.73 12.84 -0.12
CA LEU A 279 -1.22 13.88 -1.03
C LEU A 279 -2.21 13.22 -2.00
N PRO A 280 -3.48 13.69 -2.07
CA PRO A 280 -4.48 13.05 -2.91
C PRO A 280 -4.23 13.39 -4.39
N VAL A 281 -3.60 12.48 -5.13
CA VAL A 281 -3.19 12.67 -6.52
C VAL A 281 -3.71 11.57 -7.42
N ILE A 282 -4.02 11.94 -8.67
CA ILE A 282 -4.33 11.05 -9.80
C ILE A 282 -3.57 11.52 -11.05
N ASP A 283 -3.71 10.85 -12.16
CA ASP A 283 -3.12 11.21 -13.45
C ASP A 283 -1.62 11.47 -13.34
N ILE A 284 -0.93 10.59 -12.62
CA ILE A 284 0.52 10.69 -12.40
C ILE A 284 1.25 10.42 -13.71
N THR A 285 2.08 11.37 -14.13
CA THR A 285 2.90 11.25 -15.34
C THR A 285 4.40 11.34 -14.99
N PRO A 286 5.26 10.56 -15.71
CA PRO A 286 4.89 9.42 -16.54
C PRO A 286 4.28 8.29 -15.71
N ALA A 287 3.40 7.47 -16.30
CA ALA A 287 2.82 6.31 -15.62
C ALA A 287 3.90 5.28 -15.27
N ASP A 288 4.81 5.02 -16.20
CA ASP A 288 5.95 4.13 -15.96
C ASP A 288 7.06 4.87 -15.17
N PRO A 289 7.54 4.33 -14.05
CA PRO A 289 8.71 4.87 -13.37
C PRO A 289 10.03 4.61 -14.11
N MET A 290 10.04 3.75 -15.12
CA MET A 290 11.23 3.50 -15.93
C MET A 290 11.50 4.66 -16.89
N ILE A 291 12.74 5.17 -16.91
CA ILE A 291 13.15 6.29 -17.73
C ILE A 291 13.71 5.80 -19.07
N GLY A 292 13.02 6.14 -20.14
CA GLY A 292 13.43 5.88 -21.52
C GLY A 292 14.21 7.06 -22.15
N ALA A 293 13.97 7.27 -23.45
CA ALA A 293 14.62 8.31 -24.25
C ALA A 293 14.33 9.74 -23.75
N ASN A 294 13.11 9.98 -23.25
CA ASN A 294 12.73 11.30 -22.71
C ASN A 294 13.28 11.49 -21.30
N ASN A 295 14.41 12.21 -21.18
CA ASN A 295 15.11 12.43 -19.92
C ASN A 295 15.67 13.87 -19.86
N PRO A 296 15.23 14.72 -18.89
CA PRO A 296 14.30 14.39 -17.81
C PRO A 296 12.88 14.15 -18.33
N PRO A 297 12.11 13.27 -17.68
CA PRO A 297 10.74 12.99 -18.10
C PRO A 297 9.80 14.17 -17.82
N ALA A 298 8.75 14.33 -18.62
CA ALA A 298 7.65 15.22 -18.28
C ALA A 298 6.89 14.65 -17.09
N MET A 299 7.00 15.29 -15.94
CA MET A 299 6.40 14.83 -14.69
C MET A 299 5.25 15.72 -14.25
N GLY A 300 4.23 15.10 -13.67
CA GLY A 300 3.14 15.83 -13.06
C GLY A 300 2.08 14.93 -12.44
N PHE A 301 1.08 15.56 -11.83
CA PHE A 301 -0.07 14.90 -11.25
C PHE A 301 -1.24 15.87 -11.12
N THR A 302 -2.44 15.33 -10.97
CA THR A 302 -3.66 16.08 -10.71
C THR A 302 -4.07 15.92 -9.25
N ILE A 303 -4.28 17.02 -8.52
CA ILE A 303 -4.77 17.01 -7.14
C ILE A 303 -6.27 16.69 -7.13
N THR A 304 -6.69 15.73 -6.30
CA THR A 304 -8.09 15.41 -6.08
C THR A 304 -8.60 16.03 -4.76
N GLY A 305 -9.84 16.48 -4.75
CA GLY A 305 -10.48 17.04 -3.55
C GLY A 305 -9.93 18.41 -3.11
N PRO A 306 -10.41 18.90 -1.99
CA PRO A 306 -10.04 20.20 -1.45
C PRO A 306 -8.71 20.10 -0.68
N VAL A 307 -7.62 20.54 -1.29
CA VAL A 307 -6.32 20.67 -0.65
C VAL A 307 -6.01 22.17 -0.49
N LYS A 308 -5.95 22.63 0.76
CA LYS A 308 -5.65 24.03 1.08
C LYS A 308 -4.15 24.32 0.96
N GLY A 309 -3.78 25.54 0.58
CA GLY A 309 -2.40 26.02 0.61
C GLY A 309 -1.51 25.43 -0.49
N LEU A 310 -2.04 25.06 -1.66
CA LEU A 310 -1.28 24.52 -2.79
C LEU A 310 -0.13 25.42 -3.27
N ASN A 311 -0.16 26.72 -2.97
CA ASN A 311 0.94 27.65 -3.23
C ASN A 311 2.20 27.36 -2.40
N ARG A 312 2.08 26.59 -1.31
CA ARG A 312 3.20 26.13 -0.47
C ARG A 312 3.72 24.74 -0.86
N LEU A 313 3.10 24.09 -1.86
CA LEU A 313 3.59 22.82 -2.37
C LEU A 313 5.03 23.00 -2.88
N SER A 314 5.90 22.09 -2.51
CA SER A 314 7.28 22.05 -2.98
C SER A 314 7.66 20.64 -3.37
N CYS A 315 8.35 20.50 -4.51
CA CYS A 315 8.89 19.23 -4.96
C CYS A 315 10.41 19.31 -5.09
N PHE A 316 11.08 18.20 -4.77
CA PHE A 316 12.54 18.09 -4.78
C PHE A 316 12.96 16.81 -5.50
N SER A 317 13.93 16.93 -6.40
CA SER A 317 14.63 15.81 -7.03
C SER A 317 15.91 15.50 -6.27
N SER A 318 16.25 14.23 -6.11
CA SER A 318 17.49 13.81 -5.44
C SER A 318 18.77 14.26 -6.18
N HIS A 319 18.68 14.63 -7.46
CA HIS A 319 19.83 15.02 -8.30
C HIS A 319 19.81 16.46 -8.78
N ASP A 320 18.68 17.17 -8.63
CA ASP A 320 18.53 18.55 -9.11
C ASP A 320 18.02 19.52 -8.03
N GLY A 321 17.79 19.02 -6.80
CA GLY A 321 17.28 19.81 -5.70
C GLY A 321 15.82 20.25 -5.93
N ARG A 322 15.51 21.51 -5.63
CA ARG A 322 14.13 22.03 -5.74
C ARG A 322 13.69 22.16 -7.20
N ALA A 323 12.61 21.46 -7.54
CA ALA A 323 12.00 21.54 -8.87
C ALA A 323 11.14 22.81 -9.03
N ARG A 324 11.03 23.31 -10.25
CA ARG A 324 10.06 24.34 -10.60
C ARG A 324 8.69 23.69 -10.77
N LEU A 325 7.66 24.27 -10.17
CA LEU A 325 6.29 23.81 -10.33
C LEU A 325 5.52 24.77 -11.23
N GLU A 326 4.77 24.19 -12.17
CA GLU A 326 3.82 24.90 -13.02
C GLU A 326 2.42 24.38 -12.71
N ARG A 327 1.51 25.29 -12.42
CA ARG A 327 0.13 24.94 -12.15
C ARG A 327 -0.71 25.20 -13.39
N LEU A 328 -1.27 24.13 -13.97
CA LEU A 328 -2.16 24.22 -15.11
C LEU A 328 -3.62 24.14 -14.61
N GLY A 329 -4.36 25.23 -14.79
CA GLY A 329 -5.69 25.38 -14.21
C GLY A 329 -5.67 25.31 -12.68
N GLN A 330 -6.68 24.69 -12.08
CA GLN A 330 -6.83 24.67 -10.62
C GLN A 330 -6.10 23.55 -9.91
N ARG A 331 -5.86 22.41 -10.56
CA ARG A 331 -5.48 21.15 -9.91
C ARG A 331 -4.31 20.41 -10.51
N ARG A 332 -3.96 20.66 -11.77
CA ARG A 332 -2.83 19.98 -12.41
C ARG A 332 -1.53 20.65 -12.00
N ILE A 333 -0.58 19.85 -11.53
CA ILE A 333 0.78 20.28 -11.17
C ILE A 333 1.76 19.61 -12.11
N GLU A 334 2.53 20.40 -12.82
CA GLU A 334 3.67 19.95 -13.61
C GLU A 334 4.96 20.22 -12.84
N ILE A 335 5.85 19.22 -12.83
CA ILE A 335 7.12 19.26 -12.11
C ILE A 335 8.24 19.36 -13.14
N ARG A 336 8.99 20.44 -13.12
CA ARG A 336 10.09 20.70 -14.05
C ARG A 336 11.43 20.61 -13.33
N VAL A 337 12.23 19.64 -13.71
CA VAL A 337 13.64 19.49 -13.33
C VAL A 337 14.51 19.92 -14.50
N LYS A 338 15.70 20.42 -14.20
CA LYS A 338 16.62 20.95 -15.21
C LYS A 338 17.57 19.88 -15.74
N LYS A 339 18.01 19.00 -14.86
CA LYS A 339 19.03 18.00 -15.18
C LYS A 339 18.40 16.65 -15.57
N ALA A 340 18.97 16.03 -16.58
CA ALA A 340 18.65 14.64 -16.91
C ALA A 340 18.92 13.72 -15.71
N PHE A 341 18.07 12.72 -15.52
CA PHE A 341 18.25 11.74 -14.47
C PHE A 341 19.45 10.82 -14.80
N PRO A 342 20.38 10.63 -13.87
CA PRO A 342 21.51 9.70 -14.07
C PRO A 342 21.01 8.26 -14.16
N LYS A 343 21.89 7.34 -14.58
CA LYS A 343 21.65 5.91 -14.47
C LYS A 343 21.38 5.52 -13.03
N GLY A 344 20.53 4.51 -12.82
CA GLY A 344 20.05 4.09 -11.52
C GLY A 344 18.83 4.90 -11.05
N ARG A 345 18.76 5.16 -9.75
CA ARG A 345 17.56 5.68 -9.07
C ARG A 345 17.56 7.20 -8.94
N THR A 346 16.45 7.81 -9.30
CA THR A 346 16.14 9.21 -8.97
C THR A 346 14.84 9.28 -8.20
N ARG A 347 14.83 9.99 -7.08
CA ARG A 347 13.63 10.21 -6.28
C ARG A 347 13.13 11.63 -6.42
N VAL A 348 11.83 11.78 -6.59
CA VAL A 348 11.13 13.07 -6.55
C VAL A 348 10.14 13.01 -5.40
N ASN A 349 10.25 13.97 -4.49
CA ASN A 349 9.36 14.10 -3.33
C ASN A 349 8.66 15.44 -3.37
N CYS A 350 7.33 15.42 -3.23
CA CYS A 350 6.50 16.60 -3.12
C CYS A 350 5.85 16.66 -1.73
N THR A 351 5.98 17.79 -1.06
CA THR A 351 5.49 17.99 0.30
C THR A 351 4.70 19.28 0.42
N LEU A 352 3.68 19.26 1.27
CA LEU A 352 2.83 20.42 1.54
C LEU A 352 2.45 20.43 3.02
N PRO A 353 2.79 21.49 3.78
CA PRO A 353 2.37 21.59 5.18
C PRO A 353 0.86 21.78 5.29
N VAL A 354 0.23 21.02 6.21
CA VAL A 354 -1.24 21.02 6.40
C VAL A 354 -1.66 21.82 7.63
N GLY A 355 -0.82 21.87 8.65
CA GLY A 355 -1.12 22.35 10.02
C GLY A 355 -0.86 21.25 11.02
N ASP A 356 -0.90 21.55 12.30
CA ASP A 356 -0.73 20.61 13.41
C ASP A 356 0.53 19.72 13.30
N GLY A 357 1.61 20.24 12.70
CA GLY A 357 2.85 19.52 12.47
C GLY A 357 2.76 18.41 11.40
N ARG A 358 1.63 18.28 10.70
CA ARG A 358 1.43 17.26 9.66
C ARG A 358 1.71 17.83 8.26
N TRP A 359 2.12 16.93 7.37
CA TRP A 359 2.46 17.24 6.00
C TRP A 359 1.81 16.25 5.04
N TYR A 360 1.25 16.70 3.94
CA TYR A 360 1.04 15.87 2.78
C TYR A 360 2.39 15.48 2.20
N TRP A 361 2.52 14.21 1.82
CA TRP A 361 3.73 13.70 1.20
C TRP A 361 3.37 12.78 0.04
N PHE A 362 3.90 13.10 -1.14
CA PHE A 362 3.88 12.27 -2.33
C PHE A 362 5.30 12.09 -2.80
N GLY A 363 5.74 10.86 -2.99
CA GLY A 363 7.03 10.54 -3.55
C GLY A 363 6.92 9.61 -4.73
N ARG A 364 7.91 9.64 -5.60
CA ARG A 364 8.09 8.71 -6.70
C ARG A 364 9.56 8.39 -6.88
N GLN A 365 9.87 7.13 -7.15
CA GLN A 365 11.20 6.70 -7.55
C GLN A 365 11.17 6.37 -9.03
N PHE A 366 12.08 6.98 -9.77
CA PHE A 366 12.33 6.67 -11.16
C PHE A 366 13.58 5.80 -11.27
N TYR A 367 13.61 4.97 -12.28
CA TYR A 367 14.74 4.11 -12.58
C TYR A 367 15.19 4.29 -14.02
N ARG A 368 16.47 4.57 -14.23
CA ARG A 368 17.10 4.59 -15.53
C ARG A 368 18.06 3.40 -15.62
N PRO A 369 17.88 2.49 -16.59
CA PRO A 369 18.74 1.32 -16.76
C PRO A 369 20.23 1.67 -16.81
N LYS A 370 21.07 0.77 -16.31
CA LYS A 370 22.53 0.92 -16.25
C LYS A 370 23.21 0.78 -17.61
#